data_ec5bf315420020fa4d5bc5f0e457e5e1
#
_entry.id   ec5bf315420020fa4d5bc5f0e457e5e1
#
_cell.length_a   1.000
_cell.length_b   1.000
_cell.length_c   1.000
_cell.angle_alpha   90.00
_cell.angle_beta   90.00
_cell.angle_gamma   90.00
#
_symmetry.space_group_name_H-M   'P 1'
#
loop_
_entity.id
_entity.type
_entity.pdbx_description
1 polymer ?
#
loop_
_entity_poly.entity_id
_entity_poly.type
_entity_poly.pdbx_seq_one_letter_code
_entity_poly.pdbx_strand_id
1 'polypeptide(L)'
;MSRCRVGAAGMLEGADCAVVVIGDEQKSDVWIEDCTIVMSNMHTMAASLGLGSCWIQGRSREAAEGGTTEDFLRTILKFPENFRLEAILSLGMPAVKPAAYELETLPTDKVHREFFGG
;
A
#
# COMPACT_ATOMS: atom_id res chain seq x y z
N MET A 1 12.77 8.36 2.26
CA MET A 1 11.99 7.18 1.83
C MET A 1 11.48 7.26 0.40
N SER A 2 11.30 8.44 -0.21
CA SER A 2 10.79 8.60 -1.58
C SER A 2 11.54 7.82 -2.68
N ARG A 3 12.81 7.46 -2.44
CA ARG A 3 13.62 6.63 -3.33
C ARG A 3 13.49 5.12 -3.12
N CYS A 4 12.60 4.69 -2.22
CA CYS A 4 12.40 3.26 -1.93
C CYS A 4 11.81 2.47 -3.11
N ARG A 5 11.21 3.15 -4.09
CA ARG A 5 10.60 2.55 -5.27
C ARG A 5 10.86 3.38 -6.52
N VAL A 6 11.18 2.71 -7.63
CA VAL A 6 11.34 3.35 -8.93
C VAL A 6 10.03 3.98 -9.40
N GLY A 7 10.05 5.30 -9.62
CA GLY A 7 8.97 6.04 -10.31
C GLY A 7 7.62 6.14 -9.59
N ALA A 8 7.46 5.60 -8.37
CA ALA A 8 6.13 5.51 -7.76
C ALA A 8 6.10 5.76 -6.23
N ALA A 9 7.08 6.46 -5.68
CA ALA A 9 7.12 6.82 -4.26
C ALA A 9 7.25 8.33 -4.00
N GLY A 10 7.07 9.16 -5.03
CA GLY A 10 7.19 10.62 -4.95
C GLY A 10 6.20 11.25 -3.96
N MET A 11 5.01 10.65 -3.76
CA MET A 11 4.04 11.11 -2.79
C MET A 11 4.55 11.07 -1.33
N LEU A 12 5.61 10.30 -1.05
CA LEU A 12 6.26 10.30 0.28
C LEU A 12 7.02 11.60 0.58
N GLU A 13 7.33 12.42 -0.42
CA GLU A 13 8.01 13.70 -0.21
C GLU A 13 7.09 14.76 0.40
N GLY A 14 5.80 14.72 0.02
CA GLY A 14 4.79 15.64 0.53
C GLY A 14 3.91 15.05 1.64
N ALA A 15 4.13 13.81 2.05
CA ALA A 15 3.32 13.16 3.08
C ALA A 15 3.80 13.56 4.49
N ASP A 16 2.86 13.79 5.41
CA ASP A 16 3.15 14.10 6.80
C ASP A 16 3.75 12.89 7.53
N CYS A 17 3.28 11.70 7.18
CA CYS A 17 3.84 10.45 7.70
C CYS A 17 3.63 9.27 6.73
N ALA A 18 4.27 8.16 7.04
CA ALA A 18 4.08 6.91 6.34
C ALA A 18 4.07 5.73 7.31
N VAL A 19 3.19 4.78 7.06
CA VAL A 19 3.14 3.50 7.79
C VAL A 19 3.70 2.41 6.88
N VAL A 20 4.74 1.74 7.33
CA VAL A 20 5.33 0.61 6.60
C VAL A 20 4.77 -0.68 7.18
N VAL A 21 4.12 -1.48 6.34
CA VAL A 21 3.49 -2.73 6.76
C VAL A 21 4.39 -3.90 6.39
N ILE A 22 4.77 -4.64 7.42
CA ILE A 22 5.62 -5.83 7.33
C ILE A 22 4.95 -7.01 8.02
N GLY A 23 5.14 -8.22 7.51
CA GLY A 23 4.63 -9.46 8.09
C GLY A 23 5.76 -10.43 8.44
N ASP A 24 5.57 -11.21 9.50
CA ASP A 24 6.49 -12.28 9.89
C ASP A 24 6.15 -13.56 9.11
N GLU A 25 6.91 -13.85 8.05
CA GLU A 25 6.70 -15.01 7.18
C GLU A 25 6.93 -16.36 7.88
N GLN A 26 7.60 -16.36 9.04
CA GLN A 26 7.81 -17.58 9.83
C GLN A 26 6.62 -17.90 10.74
N LYS A 27 5.77 -16.91 11.04
CA LYS A 27 4.61 -17.08 11.92
C LYS A 27 3.29 -17.28 11.18
N SER A 28 3.19 -16.77 9.95
CA SER A 28 1.97 -16.85 9.15
C SER A 28 2.31 -17.15 7.70
N ASP A 29 1.73 -18.18 7.15
CA ASP A 29 1.79 -18.53 5.73
C ASP A 29 0.85 -17.65 4.87
N VAL A 30 -0.07 -16.93 5.51
CA VAL A 30 -0.98 -15.93 4.92
C VAL A 30 -0.60 -14.50 5.31
N TRP A 31 0.68 -14.24 5.61
CA TRP A 31 1.15 -12.92 6.03
C TRP A 31 0.85 -11.81 5.01
N ILE A 32 0.80 -12.14 3.72
CA ILE A 32 0.49 -11.19 2.64
C ILE A 32 -0.94 -10.71 2.76
N GLU A 33 -1.88 -11.66 2.92
CA GLU A 33 -3.30 -11.39 3.09
C GLU A 33 -3.56 -10.59 4.37
N ASP A 34 -2.93 -10.98 5.47
CA ASP A 34 -3.01 -10.26 6.76
C ASP A 34 -2.55 -8.81 6.60
N CYS A 35 -1.38 -8.59 6.00
CA CYS A 35 -0.84 -7.26 5.74
C CYS A 35 -1.73 -6.45 4.79
N THR A 36 -2.30 -7.07 3.77
CA THR A 36 -3.21 -6.44 2.81
C THR A 36 -4.49 -5.96 3.50
N ILE A 37 -5.06 -6.76 4.39
CA ILE A 37 -6.24 -6.38 5.19
C ILE A 37 -5.92 -5.18 6.09
N VAL A 38 -4.78 -5.21 6.77
CA VAL A 38 -4.32 -4.07 7.61
C VAL A 38 -4.18 -2.80 6.78
N MET A 39 -3.55 -2.88 5.61
CA MET A 39 -3.40 -1.76 4.67
C MET A 39 -4.77 -1.20 4.25
N SER A 40 -5.70 -2.06 3.86
CA SER A 40 -7.04 -1.67 3.43
C SER A 40 -7.82 -0.97 4.55
N ASN A 41 -7.75 -1.52 5.76
CA ASN A 41 -8.41 -0.92 6.93
C ASN A 41 -7.85 0.47 7.27
N MET A 42 -6.52 0.63 7.24
CA MET A 42 -5.88 1.93 7.46
C MET A 42 -6.26 2.94 6.38
N HIS A 43 -6.30 2.52 5.12
CA HIS A 43 -6.68 3.37 3.99
C HIS A 43 -8.12 3.87 4.11
N THR A 44 -9.05 2.96 4.46
CA THR A 44 -10.46 3.29 4.71
C THR A 44 -10.61 4.22 5.93
N MET A 45 -9.88 3.95 7.01
CA MET A 45 -9.91 4.81 8.20
C MET A 45 -9.37 6.21 7.88
N ALA A 46 -8.29 6.33 7.14
CA ALA A 46 -7.74 7.61 6.72
C ALA A 46 -8.80 8.45 5.96
N ALA A 47 -9.50 7.82 5.01
CA ALA A 47 -10.58 8.47 4.28
C ALA A 47 -11.71 8.95 5.20
N SER A 48 -12.10 8.14 6.18
CA SER A 48 -13.16 8.50 7.15
C SER A 48 -12.77 9.68 8.05
N LEU A 49 -11.47 9.88 8.29
CA LEU A 49 -10.91 11.00 9.04
C LEU A 49 -10.62 12.24 8.18
N GLY A 50 -10.92 12.18 6.89
CA GLY A 50 -10.65 13.28 5.95
C GLY A 50 -9.17 13.41 5.55
N LEU A 51 -8.35 12.39 5.83
CA LEU A 51 -6.96 12.33 5.43
C LEU A 51 -6.81 11.78 4.00
N GLY A 52 -5.81 12.27 3.29
CA GLY A 52 -5.32 11.67 2.05
C GLY A 52 -4.39 10.51 2.37
N SER A 53 -4.51 9.43 1.64
CA SER A 53 -3.58 8.30 1.75
C SER A 53 -3.34 7.66 0.39
N CYS A 54 -2.15 7.04 0.24
CA CYS A 54 -1.81 6.34 -0.98
C CYS A 54 -1.08 5.03 -0.64
N TRP A 55 -1.57 3.94 -1.26
CA TRP A 55 -0.91 2.65 -1.21
C TRP A 55 0.30 2.65 -2.13
N ILE A 56 1.49 2.44 -1.57
CA ILE A 56 2.73 2.30 -2.31
C ILE A 56 3.17 0.84 -2.17
N GLN A 57 3.02 0.08 -3.26
CA GLN A 57 3.42 -1.32 -3.29
C GLN A 57 4.92 -1.44 -3.07
N GLY A 58 5.32 -2.23 -2.06
CA GLY A 58 6.73 -2.49 -1.72
C GLY A 58 7.18 -3.89 -2.14
N ARG A 59 6.37 -4.90 -1.87
CA ARG A 59 6.63 -6.30 -2.21
C ARG A 59 6.83 -6.48 -3.72
N SER A 60 7.87 -7.20 -4.10
CA SER A 60 8.24 -7.46 -5.49
C SER A 60 8.45 -6.17 -6.30
N ARG A 61 9.04 -5.13 -5.68
CA ARG A 61 9.41 -3.87 -6.33
C ARG A 61 10.88 -3.53 -6.10
N GLU A 62 11.41 -2.67 -6.95
CA GLU A 62 12.80 -2.25 -6.97
C GLU A 62 12.95 -0.82 -6.42
N ALA A 63 14.06 -0.58 -5.73
CA ALA A 63 14.47 0.74 -5.27
C ALA A 63 15.11 1.55 -6.41
N ALA A 64 15.05 2.88 -6.30
CA ALA A 64 15.58 3.78 -7.34
C ALA A 64 17.10 3.64 -7.57
N GLU A 65 17.84 3.22 -6.56
CA GLU A 65 19.30 3.06 -6.60
C GLU A 65 19.74 1.60 -6.84
N GLY A 66 18.80 0.71 -7.20
CA GLY A 66 19.03 -0.72 -7.36
C GLY A 66 18.69 -1.52 -6.11
N GLY A 67 18.59 -2.85 -6.28
CA GLY A 67 18.10 -3.73 -5.24
C GLY A 67 16.60 -3.65 -5.02
N THR A 68 16.09 -4.38 -4.03
CA THR A 68 14.67 -4.41 -3.75
C THR A 68 14.22 -3.22 -2.89
N THR A 69 12.95 -2.84 -3.00
CA THR A 69 12.33 -1.88 -2.07
C THR A 69 12.43 -2.37 -0.63
N GLU A 70 12.29 -3.67 -0.40
CA GLU A 70 12.42 -4.30 0.92
C GLU A 70 13.81 -4.10 1.52
N ASP A 71 14.87 -4.41 0.76
CA ASP A 71 16.26 -4.24 1.24
C ASP A 71 16.58 -2.78 1.56
N PHE A 72 16.15 -1.87 0.68
CA PHE A 72 16.29 -0.44 0.91
C PHE A 72 15.63 0.00 2.23
N LEU A 73 14.38 -0.42 2.47
CA LEU A 73 13.66 -0.06 3.70
C LEU A 73 14.23 -0.76 4.92
N ARG A 74 14.69 -2.01 4.79
CA ARG A 74 15.36 -2.75 5.86
C ARG A 74 16.62 -2.05 6.32
N THR A 75 17.39 -1.47 5.40
CA THR A 75 18.58 -0.67 5.72
C THR A 75 18.25 0.54 6.60
N ILE A 76 17.11 1.19 6.36
CA ILE A 76 16.68 2.40 7.09
C ILE A 76 15.99 2.05 8.40
N LEU A 77 15.05 1.10 8.36
CA LEU A 77 14.14 0.81 9.47
C LEU A 77 14.62 -0.31 10.40
N LYS A 78 15.64 -1.08 9.97
CA LYS A 78 16.30 -2.12 10.77
C LYS A 78 15.38 -3.26 11.23
N PHE A 79 14.34 -3.59 10.46
CA PHE A 79 13.49 -4.73 10.81
C PHE A 79 14.20 -6.07 10.49
N PRO A 80 13.93 -7.14 11.28
CA PRO A 80 14.60 -8.43 11.17
C PRO A 80 14.36 -9.14 9.84
N GLU A 81 15.22 -10.10 9.51
CA GLU A 81 15.21 -10.86 8.24
C GLU A 81 13.92 -11.70 8.03
N ASN A 82 13.31 -12.18 9.10
CA ASN A 82 12.05 -12.94 9.03
C ASN A 82 10.82 -12.07 8.76
N PHE A 83 10.96 -10.74 8.82
CA PHE A 83 9.89 -9.83 8.43
C PHE A 83 10.04 -9.44 6.96
N ARG A 84 8.94 -9.55 6.23
CA ARG A 84 8.85 -9.21 4.81
C ARG A 84 7.99 -7.98 4.60
N LEU A 85 8.36 -7.19 3.63
CA LEU A 85 7.64 -5.97 3.27
C LEU A 85 6.43 -6.28 2.39
N GLU A 86 5.25 -5.80 2.78
CA GLU A 86 4.10 -5.77 1.86
C GLU A 86 4.00 -4.41 1.16
N ALA A 87 3.74 -3.35 1.90
CA ALA A 87 3.48 -2.04 1.31
C ALA A 87 3.75 -0.90 2.29
N ILE A 88 3.66 0.32 1.77
CA ILE A 88 3.76 1.56 2.54
C ILE A 88 2.47 2.35 2.32
N LEU A 89 1.86 2.83 3.38
CA LEU A 89 0.76 3.78 3.30
C LEU A 89 1.28 5.18 3.60
N SER A 90 1.31 6.06 2.60
CA SER A 90 1.57 7.48 2.85
C SER A 90 0.30 8.16 3.34
N LEU A 91 0.43 9.11 4.27
CA LEU A 91 -0.66 9.82 4.91
C LEU A 91 -0.35 11.32 4.96
N GLY A 92 -1.38 12.14 4.71
CA GLY A 92 -1.24 13.59 4.78
C GLY A 92 -2.57 14.29 4.56
N MET A 93 -2.55 15.62 4.68
CA MET A 93 -3.72 16.43 4.34
C MET A 93 -3.87 16.52 2.82
N PRO A 94 -5.04 16.15 2.24
CA PRO A 94 -5.21 16.16 0.81
C PRO A 94 -5.27 17.60 0.27
N ALA A 95 -4.39 17.92 -0.69
CA ALA A 95 -4.42 19.20 -1.40
C ALA A 95 -5.63 19.27 -2.36
N VAL A 96 -6.04 18.14 -2.90
CA VAL A 96 -7.18 18.01 -3.81
C VAL A 96 -8.05 16.86 -3.34
N LYS A 97 -9.35 17.06 -3.32
CA LYS A 97 -10.36 16.01 -3.08
C LYS A 97 -10.99 15.65 -4.43
N PRO A 98 -10.69 14.47 -5.00
CA PRO A 98 -11.33 14.01 -6.23
C PRO A 98 -12.84 13.80 -5.97
N ALA A 99 -13.65 13.96 -7.02
CA ALA A 99 -15.06 13.64 -6.97
C ALA A 99 -15.28 12.14 -6.72
N ALA A 100 -16.37 11.79 -6.07
CA ALA A 100 -16.78 10.40 -5.94
C ALA A 100 -17.07 9.78 -7.32
N TYR A 101 -16.88 8.48 -7.43
CA TYR A 101 -17.30 7.73 -8.63
C TYR A 101 -18.83 7.71 -8.71
N GLU A 102 -19.34 7.88 -9.93
CA GLU A 102 -20.76 7.64 -10.21
C GLU A 102 -21.01 6.13 -10.29
N LEU A 103 -22.12 5.66 -9.70
CA LEU A 103 -22.44 4.23 -9.65
C LEU A 103 -22.51 3.59 -11.05
N GLU A 104 -23.03 4.33 -12.01
CA GLU A 104 -23.19 3.92 -13.40
C GLU A 104 -21.86 3.70 -14.12
N THR A 105 -20.77 4.29 -13.61
CA THR A 105 -19.42 4.15 -14.18
C THR A 105 -18.65 2.97 -13.62
N LEU A 106 -19.18 2.30 -12.59
CA LEU A 106 -18.51 1.15 -11.99
C LEU A 106 -18.52 -0.06 -12.94
N PRO A 107 -17.43 -0.84 -12.98
CA PRO A 107 -17.29 -1.99 -13.88
C PRO A 107 -18.14 -3.19 -13.41
N THR A 108 -19.45 -3.08 -13.56
CA THR A 108 -20.42 -4.10 -13.12
C THR A 108 -20.36 -5.37 -13.96
N ASP A 109 -19.76 -5.31 -15.14
CA ASP A 109 -19.44 -6.44 -16.02
C ASP A 109 -18.49 -7.47 -15.38
N LYS A 110 -17.80 -7.08 -14.30
CA LYS A 110 -16.93 -7.95 -13.51
C LYS A 110 -17.67 -8.69 -12.39
N VAL A 111 -18.95 -8.37 -12.20
CA VAL A 111 -19.77 -9.01 -11.17
C VAL A 111 -20.61 -10.11 -11.81
N HIS A 112 -20.32 -11.34 -11.45
CA HIS A 112 -21.05 -12.52 -11.90
C HIS A 112 -21.90 -13.08 -10.76
N ARG A 113 -23.04 -13.67 -11.08
CA ARG A 113 -23.96 -14.29 -10.12
C ARG A 113 -23.95 -15.79 -10.30
N GLU A 114 -23.85 -16.55 -9.18
CA GLU A 114 -23.86 -18.00 -9.09
C GLU A 114 -22.68 -18.69 -9.79
N PHE A 115 -22.33 -18.30 -11.01
CA PHE A 115 -21.19 -18.84 -11.76
C PHE A 115 -20.53 -17.75 -12.63
N PHE A 116 -19.29 -17.97 -13.03
CA PHE A 116 -18.56 -17.04 -13.87
C PHE A 116 -19.21 -16.93 -15.27
N GLY A 117 -19.58 -15.72 -15.67
CA GLY A 117 -20.33 -15.46 -16.92
C GLY A 117 -21.84 -15.46 -16.76
N GLY A 118 -22.34 -15.70 -15.53
CA GLY A 118 -23.76 -15.62 -15.19
C GLY A 118 -24.25 -14.19 -14.94
#